data_2efa3a151b9f8b2d9bd07c63775cdf10
#
_entry.id   2efa3a151b9f8b2d9bd07c63775cdf10
#
_cell.length_a   1.000
_cell.length_b   1.000
_cell.length_c   1.000
_cell.angle_alpha   90.00
_cell.angle_beta   90.00
_cell.angle_gamma   90.00
#
_symmetry.space_group_name_H-M   'P 1'
#
loop_
_entity.id
_entity.type
_entity.pdbx_description
1 polymer ?
#
loop_
_entity_poly.entity_id
_entity_poly.type
_entity_poly.pdbx_seq_one_letter_code
_entity_poly.pdbx_strand_id
1 'polypeptide(L)'
;MSDELDILPGGRARPTRREALMLGSMAGLTAIAGGLLPSVAGAAETAASGALCEILFTIYPGGTLLDFAGPNEIFSRLPNTKVRFASPDGGPVVLEHGVVFGQSERLADVTTVDVICVPGGPDLSAMMRPEMLAHVRRISDSARFVTSVCTGSIILAAAGLLKGKRSACHWAALNLLKQYGAIPDPGRIVRDGRFMSGGGVTAGIDFGLALAAELRGAEAAQEAQLIIQYDPKPPFHAGLPSDAPPAVREAVFKRLPGSSEGLLRLRL
;
A
#
# COMPACT_ATOMS: atom_id res chain seq x y z
N MET A 1 -22.78 -49.14 -23.13
CA MET A 1 -22.13 -48.89 -24.42
C MET A 1 -20.73 -48.43 -24.07
N SER A 2 -19.85 -49.35 -24.31
CA SER A 2 -18.42 -49.36 -24.00
C SER A 2 -17.65 -48.51 -24.97
N ASP A 3 -16.83 -47.60 -24.50
CA ASP A 3 -15.78 -46.96 -25.32
C ASP A 3 -14.44 -47.57 -24.95
N GLU A 4 -13.88 -48.24 -25.89
CA GLU A 4 -12.58 -48.91 -25.86
C GLU A 4 -11.45 -47.87 -25.84
N LEU A 5 -10.51 -48.10 -24.97
CA LEU A 5 -9.20 -47.43 -24.94
C LEU A 5 -8.28 -48.08 -25.95
N ASP A 6 -7.96 -47.38 -27.05
CA ASP A 6 -6.94 -47.76 -28.02
C ASP A 6 -5.55 -47.55 -27.39
N ILE A 7 -4.86 -48.63 -27.08
CA ILE A 7 -3.46 -48.67 -26.66
C ILE A 7 -2.61 -49.05 -27.85
N LEU A 8 -1.82 -48.10 -28.38
CA LEU A 8 -0.76 -48.41 -29.36
C LEU A 8 0.57 -48.69 -28.64
N PRO A 9 1.35 -49.69 -29.04
CA PRO A 9 2.59 -50.08 -28.40
C PRO A 9 3.79 -49.31 -28.92
N GLY A 10 4.66 -48.89 -28.02
CA GLY A 10 6.04 -48.51 -28.32
C GLY A 10 6.38 -47.02 -28.34
N GLY A 11 6.44 -46.37 -27.19
CA GLY A 11 7.03 -45.04 -27.07
C GLY A 11 7.78 -44.91 -25.75
N ARG A 12 9.10 -44.77 -25.79
CA ARG A 12 9.95 -44.49 -24.60
C ARG A 12 9.51 -43.20 -23.94
N ALA A 13 9.23 -43.26 -22.66
CA ALA A 13 8.89 -42.10 -21.85
C ALA A 13 10.06 -41.10 -21.90
N ARG A 14 9.73 -39.82 -22.13
CA ARG A 14 10.69 -38.73 -22.00
C ARG A 14 10.95 -38.48 -20.49
N PRO A 15 12.23 -38.32 -20.07
CA PRO A 15 12.54 -38.05 -18.67
C PRO A 15 11.94 -36.71 -18.23
N THR A 16 11.40 -36.69 -17.04
CA THR A 16 10.88 -35.48 -16.40
C THR A 16 12.02 -34.52 -16.05
N ARG A 17 11.73 -33.24 -15.95
CA ARG A 17 12.70 -32.18 -15.59
C ARG A 17 13.50 -32.44 -14.29
N ARG A 18 13.07 -33.38 -13.46
CA ARG A 18 13.74 -33.78 -12.22
C ARG A 18 14.90 -34.77 -12.45
N GLU A 19 14.86 -35.57 -13.52
CA GLU A 19 15.89 -36.56 -13.80
C GLU A 19 17.08 -35.99 -14.62
N ALA A 20 16.90 -34.83 -15.26
CA ALA A 20 17.96 -34.15 -16.01
C ALA A 20 18.97 -33.38 -15.12
N LEU A 21 18.72 -33.24 -13.83
CA LEU A 21 19.57 -32.49 -12.88
C LEU A 21 20.56 -33.34 -12.08
N MET A 22 20.58 -34.67 -12.27
CA MET A 22 21.43 -35.59 -11.50
C MET A 22 22.60 -36.21 -12.28
N LEU A 23 22.89 -35.80 -13.50
CA LEU A 23 24.01 -36.32 -14.30
C LEU A 23 24.93 -35.19 -14.79
N GLY A 24 25.68 -34.61 -13.86
CA GLY A 24 26.65 -33.55 -14.20
C GLY A 24 27.59 -33.20 -13.05
N SER A 25 28.20 -34.18 -12.42
CA SER A 25 29.27 -33.92 -11.45
C SER A 25 30.36 -34.96 -11.63
N MET A 26 31.41 -34.61 -12.32
CA MET A 26 32.82 -34.99 -12.03
C MET A 26 33.71 -34.49 -13.17
N ALA A 27 34.53 -33.49 -12.91
CA ALA A 27 35.95 -33.41 -13.21
C ALA A 27 36.41 -31.96 -13.32
N GLY A 28 37.45 -31.60 -12.56
CA GLY A 28 38.25 -30.41 -12.85
C GLY A 28 38.65 -29.57 -11.62
N LEU A 29 39.53 -30.10 -10.76
CA LEU A 29 40.32 -29.23 -9.88
C LEU A 29 41.32 -28.45 -10.73
N THR A 30 41.28 -27.13 -10.67
CA THR A 30 42.48 -26.28 -10.83
C THR A 30 42.34 -25.08 -9.90
N ALA A 31 43.25 -25.02 -8.94
CA ALA A 31 43.43 -23.91 -8.03
C ALA A 31 44.02 -22.71 -8.73
N ILE A 32 43.38 -21.52 -8.58
CA ILE A 32 44.05 -20.22 -8.77
C ILE A 32 43.67 -19.31 -7.60
N ALA A 33 44.70 -18.68 -7.09
CA ALA A 33 44.76 -17.88 -5.89
C ALA A 33 43.89 -16.60 -5.87
N GLY A 34 43.39 -16.28 -4.70
CA GLY A 34 43.42 -14.97 -4.06
C GLY A 34 42.71 -13.80 -4.73
N GLY A 35 41.50 -13.52 -4.28
CA GLY A 35 40.86 -12.24 -4.42
C GLY A 35 39.64 -12.22 -3.51
N LEU A 36 39.78 -11.72 -2.30
CA LEU A 36 38.67 -11.41 -1.39
C LEU A 36 37.82 -10.32 -2.02
N LEU A 37 36.70 -10.68 -2.65
CA LEU A 37 35.60 -9.76 -2.91
C LEU A 37 34.76 -9.71 -1.64
N PRO A 38 34.43 -8.52 -1.12
CA PRO A 38 33.52 -8.41 0.03
C PRO A 38 32.15 -8.95 -0.36
N SER A 39 31.72 -9.94 0.41
CA SER A 39 30.37 -10.52 0.32
C SER A 39 29.32 -9.42 0.53
N VAL A 40 28.57 -9.12 -0.51
CA VAL A 40 27.39 -8.21 -0.45
C VAL A 40 26.19 -8.90 0.22
N ALA A 41 26.38 -10.04 0.85
CA ALA A 41 25.34 -10.80 1.57
C ALA A 41 24.99 -10.23 2.96
N GLY A 42 25.74 -9.24 3.47
CA GLY A 42 25.58 -8.73 4.83
C GLY A 42 24.48 -7.67 5.04
N ALA A 43 23.84 -7.16 4.00
CA ALA A 43 22.87 -6.04 4.14
C ALA A 43 21.39 -6.49 4.19
N ALA A 44 21.09 -7.74 3.86
CA ALA A 44 19.70 -8.24 3.83
C ALA A 44 19.26 -8.95 5.13
N GLU A 45 20.21 -9.38 5.96
CA GLU A 45 19.92 -10.17 7.17
C GLU A 45 19.60 -9.35 8.43
N THR A 46 19.83 -8.03 8.42
CA THR A 46 19.58 -7.17 9.60
C THR A 46 18.15 -6.62 9.68
N ALA A 47 17.28 -6.89 8.73
CA ALA A 47 15.89 -6.42 8.74
C ALA A 47 14.93 -7.37 9.52
N ALA A 48 15.35 -8.58 9.86
CA ALA A 48 14.52 -9.59 10.54
C ALA A 48 14.63 -9.57 12.06
N SER A 49 15.40 -8.69 12.68
CA SER A 49 15.56 -8.65 14.13
C SER A 49 14.50 -7.79 14.81
N GLY A 50 13.55 -8.42 15.37
CA GLY A 50 12.97 -8.34 16.71
C GLY A 50 12.39 -7.02 17.25
N ALA A 51 12.70 -5.85 16.75
CA ALA A 51 12.16 -4.61 17.30
C ALA A 51 10.69 -4.43 16.92
N LEU A 52 9.88 -4.02 17.92
CA LEU A 52 8.48 -3.66 17.69
C LEU A 52 8.39 -2.50 16.69
N CYS A 53 7.54 -2.64 15.69
CA CYS A 53 7.21 -1.58 14.74
C CYS A 53 5.79 -1.08 15.02
N GLU A 54 5.64 0.19 15.35
CA GLU A 54 4.33 0.80 15.57
C GLU A 54 3.87 1.53 14.32
N ILE A 55 2.70 1.10 13.78
CA ILE A 55 2.05 1.69 12.61
C ILE A 55 0.78 2.39 13.06
N LEU A 56 0.67 3.68 12.81
CA LEU A 56 -0.48 4.49 13.15
C LEU A 56 -1.32 4.81 11.93
N PHE A 57 -2.61 4.51 11.99
CA PHE A 57 -3.60 5.06 11.08
C PHE A 57 -4.28 6.27 11.71
N THR A 58 -4.33 7.40 10.97
CA THR A 58 -5.05 8.61 11.39
C THR A 58 -6.47 8.59 10.82
N ILE A 59 -7.38 7.90 11.47
CA ILE A 59 -8.78 7.82 11.05
C ILE A 59 -9.58 9.07 11.49
N TYR A 60 -10.66 9.39 10.78
CA TYR A 60 -11.43 10.60 11.06
C TYR A 60 -12.88 10.47 10.54
N PRO A 61 -13.81 11.30 11.04
CA PRO A 61 -15.20 11.31 10.58
C PRO A 61 -15.30 11.52 9.06
N GLY A 62 -16.03 10.63 8.39
CA GLY A 62 -16.17 10.67 6.92
C GLY A 62 -15.00 10.03 6.14
N GLY A 63 -13.99 9.50 6.82
CA GLY A 63 -12.89 8.77 6.18
C GLY A 63 -13.36 7.47 5.52
N THR A 64 -12.69 7.08 4.42
CA THR A 64 -13.01 5.87 3.67
C THR A 64 -12.46 4.63 4.40
N LEU A 65 -13.35 3.70 4.76
CA LEU A 65 -12.99 2.50 5.53
C LEU A 65 -11.87 1.67 4.88
N LEU A 66 -11.98 1.38 3.59
CA LEU A 66 -11.05 0.48 2.92
C LEU A 66 -9.62 1.06 2.80
N ASP A 67 -9.47 2.38 2.86
CA ASP A 67 -8.17 3.05 2.82
C ASP A 67 -7.26 2.65 3.98
N PHE A 68 -7.82 2.28 5.12
CA PHE A 68 -7.05 1.79 6.25
C PHE A 68 -7.33 0.32 6.58
N ALA A 69 -8.54 -0.19 6.35
CA ALA A 69 -8.84 -1.59 6.60
C ALA A 69 -8.03 -2.52 5.69
N GLY A 70 -7.88 -2.18 4.41
CA GLY A 70 -7.07 -2.95 3.46
C GLY A 70 -5.62 -3.13 3.91
N PRO A 71 -4.85 -2.06 4.09
CA PRO A 71 -3.48 -2.18 4.58
C PRO A 71 -3.39 -2.71 6.01
N ASN A 72 -4.38 -2.46 6.88
CA ASN A 72 -4.42 -3.05 8.22
C ASN A 72 -4.45 -4.59 8.17
N GLU A 73 -5.20 -5.19 7.24
CA GLU A 73 -5.23 -6.64 7.04
C GLU A 73 -3.84 -7.21 6.72
N ILE A 74 -2.96 -6.45 6.10
CA ILE A 74 -1.57 -6.82 5.85
C ILE A 74 -0.74 -6.64 7.12
N PHE A 75 -0.74 -5.43 7.69
CA PHE A 75 0.16 -5.06 8.78
C PHE A 75 -0.08 -5.85 10.07
N SER A 76 -1.35 -6.19 10.35
CA SER A 76 -1.72 -6.99 11.52
C SER A 76 -1.19 -8.43 11.49
N ARG A 77 -0.69 -8.89 10.34
CA ARG A 77 -0.10 -10.22 10.14
C ARG A 77 1.43 -10.22 10.15
N LEU A 78 2.03 -9.04 10.19
CA LEU A 78 3.49 -8.95 10.22
C LEU A 78 4.03 -9.26 11.62
N PRO A 79 5.16 -9.97 11.73
CA PRO A 79 5.80 -10.23 13.01
C PRO A 79 6.24 -8.93 13.67
N ASN A 80 6.17 -8.88 15.00
CA ASN A 80 6.61 -7.74 15.82
C ASN A 80 6.08 -6.39 15.32
N THR A 81 4.80 -6.36 14.91
CA THR A 81 4.13 -5.17 14.41
C THR A 81 2.88 -4.89 15.23
N LYS A 82 2.70 -3.65 15.65
CA LYS A 82 1.54 -3.17 16.37
C LYS A 82 0.86 -2.08 15.55
N VAL A 83 -0.41 -2.31 15.20
CA VAL A 83 -1.23 -1.30 14.53
C VAL A 83 -1.98 -0.50 15.60
N ARG A 84 -1.98 0.81 15.42
CA ARG A 84 -2.68 1.79 16.26
C ARG A 84 -3.60 2.64 15.40
N PHE A 85 -4.66 3.16 16.01
CA PHE A 85 -5.61 4.06 15.37
C PHE A 85 -5.78 5.30 16.22
N ALA A 86 -5.61 6.47 15.62
CA ALA A 86 -5.89 7.74 16.27
C ALA A 86 -6.84 8.59 15.44
N SER A 87 -7.69 9.36 16.11
CA SER A 87 -8.60 10.30 15.48
C SER A 87 -8.46 11.70 16.12
N PRO A 88 -9.03 12.74 15.52
CA PRO A 88 -8.98 14.08 16.10
C PRO A 88 -9.30 14.13 17.59
N ASP A 89 -10.40 13.49 17.98
CA ASP A 89 -10.94 13.60 19.33
C ASP A 89 -10.78 12.32 20.17
N GLY A 90 -10.31 11.21 19.56
CA GLY A 90 -10.29 9.88 20.17
C GLY A 90 -11.68 9.25 20.24
N GLY A 91 -11.76 8.02 20.79
CA GLY A 91 -13.00 7.29 20.95
C GLY A 91 -13.59 6.75 19.62
N PRO A 92 -14.93 6.64 19.53
CA PRO A 92 -15.61 6.15 18.33
C PRO A 92 -15.54 7.15 17.17
N VAL A 93 -15.41 6.63 15.95
CA VAL A 93 -15.36 7.44 14.72
C VAL A 93 -16.43 6.97 13.74
N VAL A 94 -17.29 7.86 13.29
CA VAL A 94 -18.28 7.58 12.23
C VAL A 94 -17.62 7.84 10.87
N LEU A 95 -17.34 6.77 10.15
CA LEU A 95 -16.72 6.79 8.84
C LEU A 95 -17.72 7.09 7.73
N GLU A 96 -17.23 7.17 6.49
CA GLU A 96 -18.06 7.24 5.29
C GLU A 96 -19.14 6.13 5.32
N HIS A 97 -20.33 6.44 4.81
CA HIS A 97 -21.50 5.53 4.79
C HIS A 97 -22.00 5.06 6.17
N GLY A 98 -21.65 5.75 7.25
CA GLY A 98 -22.17 5.47 8.59
C GLY A 98 -21.54 4.27 9.32
N VAL A 99 -20.45 3.72 8.81
CA VAL A 99 -19.70 2.67 9.53
C VAL A 99 -19.05 3.28 10.77
N VAL A 100 -19.21 2.62 11.92
CA VAL A 100 -18.61 3.09 13.18
C VAL A 100 -17.36 2.28 13.50
N PHE A 101 -16.23 2.95 13.61
CA PHE A 101 -15.01 2.39 14.21
C PHE A 101 -15.05 2.65 15.73
N GLY A 102 -15.04 1.58 16.52
CA GLY A 102 -15.44 1.64 17.93
C GLY A 102 -14.50 2.39 18.88
N GLN A 103 -13.20 2.45 18.60
CA GLN A 103 -12.21 3.01 19.52
C GLN A 103 -10.97 3.51 18.81
N SER A 104 -10.54 4.74 19.13
CA SER A 104 -9.28 5.32 18.66
C SER A 104 -8.63 6.15 19.77
N GLU A 105 -7.32 6.35 19.67
CA GLU A 105 -6.57 7.31 20.52
C GLU A 105 -6.85 8.74 20.06
N ARG A 106 -6.61 9.74 20.92
CA ARG A 106 -6.60 11.12 20.46
C ARG A 106 -5.30 11.40 19.69
N LEU A 107 -5.42 12.04 18.53
CA LEU A 107 -4.26 12.36 17.70
C LEU A 107 -3.26 13.28 18.42
N ALA A 108 -3.76 14.15 19.31
CA ALA A 108 -2.93 15.02 20.13
C ALA A 108 -2.01 14.25 21.09
N ASP A 109 -2.44 13.09 21.58
CA ASP A 109 -1.73 12.29 22.59
C ASP A 109 -0.70 11.34 22.00
N VAL A 110 -0.73 11.12 20.67
CA VAL A 110 0.28 10.29 19.98
C VAL A 110 1.63 11.00 20.01
N THR A 111 2.66 10.35 20.52
CA THR A 111 4.02 10.91 20.63
C THR A 111 4.89 10.52 19.43
N THR A 112 5.21 9.24 19.31
CA THR A 112 6.11 8.68 18.27
C THR A 112 5.53 7.42 17.67
N VAL A 113 5.86 7.17 16.41
CA VAL A 113 5.53 5.96 15.67
C VAL A 113 6.62 5.67 14.64
N ASP A 114 6.72 4.43 14.18
CA ASP A 114 7.63 4.07 13.09
C ASP A 114 7.02 4.41 11.72
N VAL A 115 5.69 4.28 11.61
CA VAL A 115 4.93 4.56 10.39
C VAL A 115 3.68 5.34 10.73
N ILE A 116 3.45 6.43 10.03
CA ILE A 116 2.15 7.09 9.98
C ILE A 116 1.49 6.79 8.63
N CYS A 117 0.24 6.35 8.65
CA CYS A 117 -0.58 6.13 7.46
C CYS A 117 -1.83 7.02 7.53
N VAL A 118 -1.98 7.90 6.56
CA VAL A 118 -3.10 8.84 6.45
C VAL A 118 -4.07 8.35 5.38
N PRO A 119 -5.23 7.78 5.76
CA PRO A 119 -6.29 7.40 4.83
C PRO A 119 -6.96 8.62 4.23
N GLY A 120 -7.66 8.44 3.12
CA GLY A 120 -8.46 9.46 2.49
C GLY A 120 -9.94 9.38 2.85
N GLY A 121 -10.73 10.16 2.11
CA GLY A 121 -12.18 10.23 2.20
C GLY A 121 -12.70 11.33 1.28
N PRO A 122 -14.01 11.41 1.09
CA PRO A 122 -14.64 12.49 0.32
C PRO A 122 -14.72 13.81 1.10
N ASP A 123 -14.64 13.75 2.43
CA ASP A 123 -14.64 14.94 3.32
C ASP A 123 -13.39 14.91 4.19
N LEU A 124 -12.47 15.83 3.94
CA LEU A 124 -11.20 15.95 4.67
C LEU A 124 -11.26 17.02 5.77
N SER A 125 -12.37 17.73 5.93
CA SER A 125 -12.49 18.94 6.77
C SER A 125 -12.04 18.71 8.21
N ALA A 126 -12.31 17.52 8.77
CA ALA A 126 -11.88 17.16 10.12
C ALA A 126 -10.35 17.18 10.28
N MET A 127 -9.60 16.78 9.24
CA MET A 127 -8.14 16.68 9.24
C MET A 127 -7.46 17.93 8.66
N MET A 128 -8.19 18.79 7.95
CA MET A 128 -7.65 20.02 7.33
C MET A 128 -7.57 21.18 8.33
N ARG A 129 -8.09 21.05 9.53
CA ARG A 129 -7.93 22.05 10.60
C ARG A 129 -6.44 22.26 10.90
N PRO A 130 -5.97 23.53 11.11
CA PRO A 130 -4.55 23.83 11.33
C PRO A 130 -3.90 23.01 12.45
N GLU A 131 -4.63 22.76 13.53
CA GLU A 131 -4.16 21.96 14.66
C GLU A 131 -3.94 20.49 14.28
N MET A 132 -4.83 19.89 13.45
CA MET A 132 -4.70 18.52 12.99
C MET A 132 -3.52 18.37 12.03
N LEU A 133 -3.35 19.31 11.10
CA LEU A 133 -2.18 19.35 10.23
C LEU A 133 -0.88 19.48 11.03
N ALA A 134 -0.89 20.24 12.14
CA ALA A 134 0.26 20.35 13.05
C ALA A 134 0.56 19.01 13.74
N HIS A 135 -0.47 18.27 14.19
CA HIS A 135 -0.28 16.94 14.77
C HIS A 135 0.26 15.94 13.75
N VAL A 136 -0.31 15.91 12.55
CA VAL A 136 0.19 15.04 11.45
C VAL A 136 1.67 15.35 11.19
N ARG A 137 2.07 16.60 11.12
CA ARG A 137 3.46 17.02 10.92
C ARG A 137 4.36 16.54 12.05
N ARG A 138 4.00 16.83 13.30
CA ARG A 138 4.75 16.43 14.50
C ARG A 138 4.96 14.90 14.55
N ILE A 139 3.92 14.12 14.31
CA ILE A 139 4.02 12.65 14.31
C ILE A 139 4.89 12.18 13.15
N SER A 140 4.75 12.80 11.97
CA SER A 140 5.57 12.48 10.80
C SER A 140 7.06 12.74 11.01
N ASP A 141 7.44 13.69 11.84
CA ASP A 141 8.86 14.01 12.13
C ASP A 141 9.57 12.82 12.79
N SER A 142 8.87 12.05 13.61
CA SER A 142 9.42 10.85 14.27
C SER A 142 9.37 9.60 13.40
N ALA A 143 8.50 9.56 12.39
CA ALA A 143 8.22 8.35 11.62
C ALA A 143 9.34 8.02 10.61
N ARG A 144 9.70 6.75 10.54
CA ARG A 144 10.58 6.20 9.48
C ARG A 144 9.90 6.28 8.12
N PHE A 145 8.59 5.98 8.05
CA PHE A 145 7.78 6.11 6.84
C PHE A 145 6.56 7.01 7.09
N VAL A 146 6.33 7.93 6.16
CA VAL A 146 5.15 8.81 6.12
C VAL A 146 4.33 8.40 4.91
N THR A 147 3.13 7.89 5.15
CA THR A 147 2.38 7.21 4.12
C THR A 147 0.94 7.68 4.03
N SER A 148 0.33 7.47 2.87
CA SER A 148 -1.07 7.81 2.63
C SER A 148 -1.73 6.85 1.66
N VAL A 149 -3.06 6.78 1.71
CA VAL A 149 -3.89 6.12 0.72
C VAL A 149 -4.94 7.12 0.22
N CYS A 150 -5.25 7.06 -1.09
CA CYS A 150 -6.33 7.84 -1.68
C CYS A 150 -6.12 9.36 -1.53
N THR A 151 -7.12 10.09 -1.06
CA THR A 151 -7.03 11.54 -0.79
C THR A 151 -6.26 11.90 0.49
N GLY A 152 -5.81 10.92 1.27
CA GLY A 152 -4.94 11.16 2.42
C GLY A 152 -3.64 11.88 2.07
N SER A 153 -3.17 11.74 0.84
CA SER A 153 -2.04 12.50 0.31
C SER A 153 -2.28 14.02 0.27
N ILE A 154 -3.53 14.46 0.13
CA ILE A 154 -3.90 15.89 0.20
C ILE A 154 -3.65 16.41 1.64
N ILE A 155 -3.99 15.62 2.66
CA ILE A 155 -3.74 15.99 4.07
C ILE A 155 -2.23 16.14 4.31
N LEU A 156 -1.43 15.16 3.85
CA LEU A 156 0.04 15.26 3.95
C LEU A 156 0.60 16.46 3.19
N ALA A 157 0.06 16.75 2.00
CA ALA A 157 0.47 17.89 1.19
C ALA A 157 0.11 19.23 1.86
N ALA A 158 -1.11 19.35 2.41
CA ALA A 158 -1.55 20.51 3.18
C ALA A 158 -0.73 20.71 4.47
N ALA A 159 -0.28 19.62 5.09
CA ALA A 159 0.67 19.66 6.19
C ALA A 159 2.08 20.13 5.77
N GLY A 160 2.34 20.36 4.46
CA GLY A 160 3.63 20.81 3.93
C GLY A 160 4.66 19.69 3.75
N LEU A 161 4.29 18.44 4.00
CA LEU A 161 5.20 17.30 4.01
C LEU A 161 5.58 16.81 2.60
N LEU A 162 4.73 17.08 1.59
CA LEU A 162 4.94 16.60 0.22
C LEU A 162 5.46 17.67 -0.74
N LYS A 163 5.92 18.83 -0.27
CA LYS A 163 6.48 19.86 -1.14
C LYS A 163 7.70 19.32 -1.91
N GLY A 164 7.62 19.35 -3.26
CA GLY A 164 8.64 18.81 -4.14
C GLY A 164 8.75 17.28 -4.17
N LYS A 165 7.80 16.56 -3.55
CA LYS A 165 7.75 15.11 -3.52
C LYS A 165 6.71 14.56 -4.48
N ARG A 166 7.02 13.42 -5.13
CA ARG A 166 6.05 12.67 -5.92
C ARG A 166 5.08 11.94 -4.98
N SER A 167 3.80 11.96 -5.32
CA SER A 167 2.78 11.24 -4.55
C SER A 167 1.65 10.78 -5.43
N ALA A 168 1.19 9.56 -5.20
CA ALA A 168 -0.10 9.10 -5.69
C ALA A 168 -1.25 9.74 -4.91
N CYS A 169 -2.42 9.72 -5.50
CA CYS A 169 -3.69 10.13 -4.90
C CYS A 169 -4.83 9.42 -5.64
N HIS A 170 -6.03 9.50 -5.13
CA HIS A 170 -7.21 9.13 -5.91
C HIS A 170 -7.23 9.93 -7.23
N TRP A 171 -7.50 9.27 -8.35
CA TRP A 171 -7.40 9.88 -9.69
C TRP A 171 -8.18 11.19 -9.84
N ALA A 172 -9.37 11.27 -9.22
CA ALA A 172 -10.23 12.47 -9.28
C ALA A 172 -9.68 13.66 -8.48
N ALA A 173 -8.73 13.45 -7.58
CA ALA A 173 -8.13 14.48 -6.73
C ALA A 173 -6.62 14.67 -6.99
N LEU A 174 -6.03 13.87 -7.87
CA LEU A 174 -4.57 13.83 -8.09
C LEU A 174 -3.97 15.21 -8.39
N ASN A 175 -4.65 16.00 -9.23
CA ASN A 175 -4.15 17.34 -9.61
C ASN A 175 -4.21 18.37 -8.49
N LEU A 176 -5.01 18.14 -7.42
CA LEU A 176 -5.05 19.03 -6.26
C LEU A 176 -3.71 19.06 -5.50
N LEU A 177 -2.90 18.02 -5.61
CA LEU A 177 -1.56 17.96 -5.01
C LEU A 177 -0.67 19.12 -5.46
N LYS A 178 -0.83 19.61 -6.71
CA LYS A 178 -0.06 20.74 -7.24
C LYS A 178 -0.28 22.02 -6.44
N GLN A 179 -1.46 22.24 -5.88
CA GLN A 179 -1.79 23.44 -5.10
C GLN A 179 -0.93 23.55 -3.82
N TYR A 180 -0.44 22.40 -3.33
CA TYR A 180 0.42 22.31 -2.16
C TYR A 180 1.91 22.09 -2.51
N GLY A 181 2.27 22.22 -3.81
CA GLY A 181 3.64 22.07 -4.28
C GLY A 181 4.14 20.62 -4.34
N ALA A 182 3.25 19.63 -4.22
CA ALA A 182 3.59 18.23 -4.47
C ALA A 182 3.55 17.91 -5.97
N ILE A 183 4.22 16.85 -6.37
CA ILE A 183 4.30 16.37 -7.76
C ILE A 183 3.32 15.20 -7.91
N PRO A 184 2.19 15.38 -8.61
CA PRO A 184 1.24 14.31 -8.84
C PRO A 184 1.86 13.17 -9.65
N ASP A 185 1.66 11.93 -9.21
CA ASP A 185 2.11 10.74 -9.91
C ASP A 185 0.92 9.76 -10.01
N PRO A 186 0.50 9.33 -11.22
CA PRO A 186 -0.64 8.45 -11.42
C PRO A 186 -0.35 6.98 -11.04
N GLY A 187 0.85 6.67 -10.59
CA GLY A 187 1.23 5.33 -10.16
C GLY A 187 0.30 4.77 -9.08
N ARG A 188 0.01 3.48 -9.15
CA ARG A 188 -0.82 2.79 -8.15
C ARG A 188 -0.18 2.82 -6.76
N ILE A 189 1.15 2.68 -6.71
CA ILE A 189 1.99 2.90 -5.53
C ILE A 189 3.13 3.82 -5.96
N VAL A 190 3.37 4.87 -5.20
CA VAL A 190 4.45 5.83 -5.46
C VAL A 190 5.32 5.96 -4.21
N ARG A 191 6.63 5.84 -4.40
CA ARG A 191 7.62 6.06 -3.36
C ARG A 191 8.54 7.24 -3.72
N ASP A 192 8.80 8.10 -2.75
CA ASP A 192 9.80 9.17 -2.82
C ASP A 192 10.50 9.30 -1.46
N GLY A 193 11.64 8.62 -1.34
CA GLY A 193 12.37 8.51 -0.07
C GLY A 193 11.56 7.76 0.99
N ARG A 194 11.31 8.42 2.12
CA ARG A 194 10.49 7.88 3.21
C ARG A 194 8.98 8.04 2.99
N PHE A 195 8.57 8.74 1.94
CA PHE A 195 7.17 8.92 1.58
C PHE A 195 6.71 7.78 0.68
N MET A 196 5.59 7.14 1.02
CA MET A 196 4.97 6.12 0.19
C MET A 196 3.47 6.32 0.15
N SER A 197 2.88 6.32 -1.03
CA SER A 197 1.45 6.57 -1.23
C SER A 197 0.80 5.52 -2.10
N GLY A 198 -0.38 5.04 -1.70
CA GLY A 198 -1.32 4.30 -2.52
C GLY A 198 -2.27 5.25 -3.25
N GLY A 199 -2.62 4.95 -4.49
CA GLY A 199 -3.53 5.75 -5.31
C GLY A 199 -4.97 5.70 -4.82
N GLY A 200 -5.91 5.20 -5.63
CA GLY A 200 -7.31 5.06 -5.20
C GLY A 200 -7.51 3.97 -4.15
N VAL A 201 -8.66 3.95 -3.55
CA VAL A 201 -9.10 3.15 -2.39
C VAL A 201 -8.47 1.74 -2.32
N THR A 202 -8.62 0.94 -3.38
CA THR A 202 -8.11 -0.45 -3.40
C THR A 202 -6.58 -0.55 -3.52
N ALA A 203 -5.90 0.51 -3.90
CA ALA A 203 -4.43 0.54 -3.93
C ALA A 203 -3.83 0.43 -2.52
N GLY A 204 -4.64 0.65 -1.47
CA GLY A 204 -4.23 0.46 -0.08
C GLY A 204 -3.72 -0.94 0.23
N ILE A 205 -4.28 -1.98 -0.40
CA ILE A 205 -3.83 -3.37 -0.18
C ILE A 205 -2.45 -3.58 -0.82
N ASP A 206 -2.27 -3.19 -2.09
CA ASP A 206 -0.98 -3.32 -2.78
C ASP A 206 0.11 -2.46 -2.09
N PHE A 207 -0.26 -1.24 -1.68
CA PHE A 207 0.59 -0.37 -0.87
C PHE A 207 1.00 -1.05 0.45
N GLY A 208 0.04 -1.68 1.14
CA GLY A 208 0.29 -2.43 2.36
C GLY A 208 1.33 -3.54 2.18
N LEU A 209 1.23 -4.31 1.09
CA LEU A 209 2.21 -5.36 0.75
C LEU A 209 3.59 -4.76 0.43
N ALA A 210 3.64 -3.67 -0.33
CA ALA A 210 4.89 -3.01 -0.65
C ALA A 210 5.60 -2.46 0.62
N LEU A 211 4.85 -1.83 1.52
CA LEU A 211 5.40 -1.34 2.78
C LEU A 211 5.77 -2.49 3.73
N ALA A 212 4.99 -3.57 3.77
CA ALA A 212 5.32 -4.78 4.53
C ALA A 212 6.68 -5.36 4.12
N ALA A 213 6.96 -5.42 2.81
CA ALA A 213 8.25 -5.87 2.31
C ALA A 213 9.42 -4.97 2.76
N GLU A 214 9.20 -3.65 2.83
CA GLU A 214 10.19 -2.69 3.35
C GLU A 214 10.43 -2.82 4.88
N LEU A 215 9.39 -3.18 5.62
CA LEU A 215 9.44 -3.27 7.08
C LEU A 215 9.96 -4.62 7.58
N ARG A 216 9.59 -5.72 6.92
CA ARG A 216 9.78 -7.10 7.40
C ARG A 216 10.33 -8.08 6.35
N GLY A 217 10.65 -7.58 5.16
CA GLY A 217 11.13 -8.40 4.05
C GLY A 217 10.02 -8.98 3.18
N ALA A 218 10.40 -9.42 1.97
CA ALA A 218 9.46 -9.91 0.96
C ALA A 218 8.73 -11.18 1.39
N GLU A 219 9.38 -12.06 2.17
CA GLU A 219 8.78 -13.30 2.66
C GLU A 219 7.57 -13.02 3.56
N ALA A 220 7.74 -12.17 4.58
CA ALA A 220 6.65 -11.79 5.47
C ALA A 220 5.48 -11.09 4.74
N ALA A 221 5.78 -10.29 3.72
CA ALA A 221 4.75 -9.68 2.88
C ALA A 221 3.98 -10.72 2.05
N GLN A 222 4.68 -11.74 1.50
CA GLN A 222 4.06 -12.83 0.74
C GLN A 222 3.25 -13.77 1.64
N GLU A 223 3.71 -14.03 2.87
CA GLU A 223 2.92 -14.76 3.86
C GLU A 223 1.62 -14.03 4.19
N ALA A 224 1.67 -12.73 4.46
CA ALA A 224 0.48 -11.92 4.70
C ALA A 224 -0.46 -11.94 3.48
N GLN A 225 0.06 -11.81 2.26
CA GLN A 225 -0.71 -11.89 1.03
C GLN A 225 -1.43 -13.24 0.88
N LEU A 226 -0.73 -14.34 1.16
CA LEU A 226 -1.28 -15.69 1.07
C LEU A 226 -2.37 -15.91 2.12
N ILE A 227 -2.14 -15.46 3.36
CA ILE A 227 -3.11 -15.60 4.46
C ILE A 227 -4.45 -14.92 4.13
N ILE A 228 -4.42 -13.73 3.52
CA ILE A 228 -5.65 -13.01 3.13
C ILE A 228 -6.16 -13.41 1.74
N GLN A 229 -5.48 -14.34 1.07
CA GLN A 229 -5.83 -14.79 -0.29
C GLN A 229 -5.97 -13.62 -1.30
N TYR A 230 -5.07 -12.64 -1.23
CA TYR A 230 -5.12 -11.51 -2.14
C TYR A 230 -4.61 -11.90 -3.54
N ASP A 231 -5.53 -12.36 -4.39
CA ASP A 231 -5.33 -12.71 -5.81
C ASP A 231 -6.42 -12.00 -6.65
N PRO A 232 -6.31 -10.68 -6.87
CA PRO A 232 -7.38 -9.88 -7.45
C PRO A 232 -7.66 -10.23 -8.92
N LYS A 233 -8.90 -10.56 -9.22
CA LYS A 233 -9.42 -10.88 -10.56
C LYS A 233 -10.74 -10.13 -10.78
N PRO A 234 -10.73 -8.81 -10.96
CA PRO A 234 -11.94 -8.04 -11.14
C PRO A 234 -12.67 -8.46 -12.43
N PRO A 235 -14.01 -8.61 -12.39
CA PRO A 235 -14.79 -9.03 -13.56
C PRO A 235 -14.90 -7.94 -14.64
N PHE A 236 -14.49 -6.70 -14.35
CA PHE A 236 -14.54 -5.55 -15.25
C PHE A 236 -13.20 -4.82 -15.28
N HIS A 237 -12.90 -4.16 -16.41
CA HIS A 237 -11.69 -3.35 -16.63
C HIS A 237 -12.01 -1.86 -16.66
N ALA A 238 -12.76 -1.35 -15.67
CA ALA A 238 -13.20 0.03 -15.58
C ALA A 238 -12.65 0.76 -14.34
N GLY A 239 -11.55 0.27 -13.79
CA GLY A 239 -10.96 0.82 -12.56
C GLY A 239 -10.22 2.14 -12.73
N LEU A 240 -9.87 2.53 -13.95
CA LEU A 240 -9.25 3.82 -14.28
C LEU A 240 -10.12 4.56 -15.31
N PRO A 241 -10.11 5.92 -15.31
CA PRO A 241 -10.83 6.70 -16.31
C PRO A 241 -10.42 6.42 -17.75
N SER A 242 -9.15 6.01 -17.98
CA SER A 242 -8.63 5.60 -19.29
C SER A 242 -9.28 4.34 -19.80
N ASP A 243 -9.60 3.41 -18.92
CA ASP A 243 -10.02 2.05 -19.24
C ASP A 243 -11.55 1.90 -19.20
N ALA A 244 -12.22 2.83 -18.50
CA ALA A 244 -13.66 2.82 -18.34
C ALA A 244 -14.38 3.14 -19.66
N PRO A 245 -15.46 2.42 -20.01
CA PRO A 245 -16.31 2.78 -21.13
C PRO A 245 -16.78 4.24 -21.04
N PRO A 246 -16.87 4.97 -22.18
CA PRO A 246 -17.21 6.40 -22.15
C PRO A 246 -18.48 6.74 -21.37
N ALA A 247 -19.55 5.95 -21.53
CA ALA A 247 -20.80 6.16 -20.79
C ALA A 247 -20.66 5.97 -19.27
N VAL A 248 -19.85 5.00 -18.84
CA VAL A 248 -19.57 4.76 -17.41
C VAL A 248 -18.77 5.93 -16.84
N ARG A 249 -17.73 6.35 -17.55
CA ARG A 249 -16.90 7.50 -17.17
C ARG A 249 -17.73 8.78 -17.04
N GLU A 250 -18.59 9.07 -18.01
CA GLU A 250 -19.47 10.24 -17.99
C GLU A 250 -20.44 10.19 -16.79
N ALA A 251 -21.05 9.04 -16.53
CA ALA A 251 -21.95 8.85 -15.39
C ALA A 251 -21.24 9.07 -14.05
N VAL A 252 -19.99 8.59 -13.90
CA VAL A 252 -19.18 8.81 -12.71
C VAL A 252 -18.84 10.29 -12.56
N PHE A 253 -18.41 10.97 -13.61
CA PHE A 253 -18.10 12.40 -13.56
C PHE A 253 -19.30 13.25 -13.17
N LYS A 254 -20.51 12.89 -13.61
CA LYS A 254 -21.75 13.58 -13.18
C LYS A 254 -22.05 13.40 -11.69
N ARG A 255 -21.64 12.29 -11.08
CA ARG A 255 -21.85 12.00 -9.64
C ARG A 255 -20.80 12.63 -8.73
N LEU A 256 -19.59 12.84 -9.24
CA LEU A 256 -18.53 13.44 -8.47
C LEU A 256 -18.67 14.97 -8.48
N PRO A 257 -18.93 15.63 -7.35
CA PRO A 257 -19.10 17.08 -7.30
C PRO A 257 -17.86 17.80 -7.85
N GLY A 258 -18.05 18.69 -8.83
CA GLY A 258 -16.98 19.50 -9.42
C GLY A 258 -16.22 18.87 -10.57
N SER A 259 -16.71 17.79 -11.15
CA SER A 259 -15.99 16.95 -12.12
C SER A 259 -16.02 17.41 -13.58
N SER A 260 -16.40 18.66 -13.92
CA SER A 260 -16.31 19.15 -15.30
C SER A 260 -14.91 19.06 -15.91
N GLU A 261 -13.87 18.86 -15.07
CA GLU A 261 -12.47 18.64 -15.47
C GLU A 261 -11.78 17.53 -14.66
N GLY A 262 -12.52 16.59 -14.06
CA GLY A 262 -11.94 15.51 -13.25
C GLY A 262 -11.43 15.96 -11.86
N LEU A 263 -11.90 17.11 -11.37
CA LEU A 263 -11.55 17.61 -10.05
C LEU A 263 -12.68 17.30 -9.07
N LEU A 264 -12.40 16.43 -8.11
CA LEU A 264 -13.26 16.21 -6.96
C LEU A 264 -13.31 17.51 -6.14
N ARG A 265 -14.49 18.06 -5.88
CA ARG A 265 -14.64 19.10 -4.85
C ARG A 265 -14.63 18.40 -3.49
N LEU A 266 -13.43 18.21 -2.96
CA LEU A 266 -13.28 17.78 -1.58
C LEU A 266 -13.79 18.89 -0.65
N ARG A 267 -14.45 18.51 0.43
CA ARG A 267 -14.59 19.41 1.58
C ARG A 267 -13.23 19.46 2.27
N LEU A 268 -12.56 20.59 2.14
CA LEU A 268 -11.25 20.88 2.71
C LEU A 268 -11.42 21.65 4.01
#